data_c1fd4a95090d1d44f24df4fb535e8a8c
#
_entry.id   c1fd4a95090d1d44f24df4fb535e8a8c
#
_cell.length_a   1.000
_cell.length_b   1.000
_cell.length_c   1.000
_cell.angle_alpha   90.00
_cell.angle_beta   90.00
_cell.angle_gamma   90.00
#
_symmetry.space_group_name_H-M   'P 1'
#
loop_
_entity.id
_entity.type
_entity.pdbx_description
1 polymer ?
#
loop_
_entity_poly.entity_id
_entity_poly.type
_entity_poly.pdbx_seq_one_letter_code
_entity_poly.pdbx_strand_id
1 'polypeptide(L)'
;MKDDDRSVLGGPLAVCSNEPLTGFFRDGCCSTGPEDRGSHTVCTRVTAEFLAFSKKRGNDLSTPRPEFGFAGLRPGDRWCLCAARWKEAYDAGAAPKVFLAGTHEAALKFVPREALVAHAIDLN
;
A
#
# COMPACT_ATOMS: atom_id res chain seq x y z
N MET A 1 4.68 -13.78 -5.19
CA MET A 1 5.83 -12.93 -4.83
C MET A 1 7.06 -13.42 -5.56
N LYS A 2 7.81 -12.53 -6.16
CA LYS A 2 9.02 -12.88 -6.90
C LYS A 2 10.21 -12.90 -5.95
N ASP A 3 11.12 -13.85 -6.15
CA ASP A 3 12.28 -14.01 -5.27
C ASP A 3 13.24 -12.81 -5.33
N ASP A 4 13.23 -12.08 -6.44
CA ASP A 4 14.12 -10.93 -6.64
C ASP A 4 13.48 -9.59 -6.25
N ASP A 5 12.23 -9.59 -5.77
CA ASP A 5 11.61 -8.35 -5.29
C ASP A 5 12.32 -7.85 -4.03
N ARG A 6 12.55 -6.54 -4.00
CA ARG A 6 13.23 -5.88 -2.89
C ARG A 6 12.34 -4.83 -2.27
N SER A 7 12.43 -4.70 -0.95
CA SER A 7 11.75 -3.63 -0.23
C SER A 7 12.55 -2.33 -0.32
N VAL A 8 11.93 -1.23 0.10
CA VAL A 8 12.61 0.07 0.17
C VAL A 8 13.79 0.05 1.16
N LEU A 9 13.86 -0.96 2.02
CA LEU A 9 14.99 -1.15 2.94
C LEU A 9 16.18 -1.85 2.29
N GLY A 10 16.01 -2.36 1.06
CA GLY A 10 17.06 -3.05 0.33
C GLY A 10 17.09 -4.56 0.52
N GLY A 11 16.32 -5.10 1.45
CA GLY A 11 16.21 -6.52 1.68
C GLY A 11 15.07 -7.17 0.89
N PRO A 12 14.81 -8.48 1.13
CA PRO A 12 13.71 -9.16 0.46
C PRO A 12 12.39 -8.51 0.82
N LEU A 13 11.45 -8.51 -0.14
CA LEU A 13 10.12 -7.96 0.09
C LEU A 13 9.33 -8.89 1.03
N ALA A 14 8.86 -8.35 2.15
CA ALA A 14 8.05 -9.11 3.10
C ALA A 14 6.58 -9.12 2.68
N VAL A 15 5.82 -10.11 3.18
CA VAL A 15 4.38 -10.18 2.98
C VAL A 15 3.73 -8.96 3.63
N CYS A 16 2.80 -8.32 2.92
CA CYS A 16 2.02 -7.21 3.46
C CYS A 16 0.79 -7.70 4.20
N SER A 17 -0.06 -8.47 3.54
CA SER A 17 -1.24 -9.03 4.19
C SER A 17 -1.82 -10.21 3.40
N ASN A 18 -2.22 -11.24 4.14
CA ASN A 18 -2.98 -12.35 3.57
C ASN A 18 -4.46 -12.27 3.94
N GLU A 19 -4.82 -11.41 4.92
CA GLU A 19 -6.21 -11.23 5.36
C GLU A 19 -6.41 -9.79 5.83
N PRO A 20 -6.93 -8.92 4.97
CA PRO A 20 -7.38 -9.19 3.59
C PRO A 20 -6.21 -9.55 2.68
N LEU A 21 -6.47 -10.43 1.73
CA LEU A 21 -5.47 -10.77 0.72
C LEU A 21 -5.26 -9.55 -0.17
N THR A 22 -4.01 -9.11 -0.30
CA THR A 22 -3.68 -7.87 -0.99
C THR A 22 -2.63 -8.10 -2.07
N GLY A 23 -2.29 -7.02 -2.76
CA GLY A 23 -1.29 -7.02 -3.82
C GLY A 23 -1.93 -7.07 -5.20
N PHE A 24 -1.25 -6.51 -6.19
CA PHE A 24 -1.73 -6.53 -7.57
C PHE A 24 -1.97 -7.97 -8.04
N PHE A 25 -1.07 -8.88 -7.64
CA PHE A 25 -1.17 -10.29 -8.02
C PHE A 25 -1.97 -11.13 -7.02
N ARG A 26 -2.48 -10.51 -5.95
CA ARG A 26 -3.25 -11.18 -4.89
C ARG A 26 -2.49 -12.34 -4.26
N ASP A 27 -1.20 -12.14 -4.02
CA ASP A 27 -0.34 -13.12 -3.35
C ASP A 27 0.10 -12.66 -1.95
N GLY A 28 -0.44 -11.54 -1.47
CA GLY A 28 -0.13 -11.00 -0.16
C GLY A 28 1.03 -10.01 -0.15
N CYS A 29 1.74 -9.88 -1.26
CA CYS A 29 2.92 -9.03 -1.36
C CYS A 29 2.67 -7.85 -2.29
N CYS A 30 3.33 -6.73 -2.01
CA CYS A 30 3.21 -5.52 -2.83
C CYS A 30 4.16 -5.58 -4.04
N SER A 31 4.14 -6.73 -4.73
CA SER A 31 4.87 -6.92 -5.98
C SER A 31 4.20 -6.14 -7.10
N THR A 32 4.96 -5.79 -8.12
CA THR A 32 4.45 -5.00 -9.23
C THR A 32 5.06 -5.50 -10.54
N GLY A 33 4.52 -5.02 -11.65
CA GLY A 33 4.97 -5.36 -12.99
C GLY A 33 4.43 -4.37 -14.00
N PRO A 34 4.74 -4.56 -15.29
CA PRO A 34 4.34 -3.59 -16.34
C PRO A 34 2.84 -3.37 -16.44
N GLU A 35 2.01 -4.36 -16.10
CA GLU A 35 0.56 -4.23 -16.16
C GLU A 35 -0.01 -3.46 -14.97
N ASP A 36 0.76 -3.33 -13.89
CA ASP A 36 0.32 -2.64 -12.68
C ASP A 36 0.58 -1.14 -12.81
N ARG A 37 -0.27 -0.46 -13.57
CA ARG A 37 -0.12 0.98 -13.84
C ARG A 37 -0.24 1.83 -12.59
N GLY A 38 -1.02 1.35 -11.60
CA GLY A 38 -1.19 2.05 -10.34
C GLY A 38 -0.02 1.87 -9.40
N SER A 39 0.90 0.97 -9.70
CA SER A 39 2.04 0.65 -8.84
C SER A 39 1.59 0.44 -7.39
N HIS A 40 0.90 -0.68 -7.15
CA HIS A 40 0.35 -1.02 -5.83
C HIS A 40 1.48 -1.54 -4.94
N THR A 41 2.39 -0.65 -4.58
CA THR A 41 3.68 -1.00 -4.01
C THR A 41 3.88 -0.58 -2.56
N VAL A 42 2.96 0.22 -2.00
CA VAL A 42 3.11 0.74 -0.63
C VAL A 42 2.30 -0.11 0.35
N CYS A 43 2.98 -0.83 1.23
CA CYS A 43 2.30 -1.62 2.26
C CYS A 43 1.89 -0.70 3.40
N THR A 44 0.58 -0.55 3.61
CA THR A 44 0.03 0.41 4.57
C THR A 44 -0.82 -0.29 5.62
N ARG A 45 -1.00 0.39 6.76
CA ARG A 45 -2.05 0.08 7.71
C ARG A 45 -3.06 1.23 7.62
N VAL A 46 -4.21 0.96 7.02
CA VAL A 46 -5.18 2.01 6.73
C VAL A 46 -5.85 2.53 8.00
N THR A 47 -6.25 3.80 7.94
CA THR A 47 -6.93 4.48 9.04
C THR A 47 -8.31 4.94 8.56
N ALA A 48 -9.21 5.24 9.50
CA ALA A 48 -10.51 5.79 9.15
C ALA A 48 -10.36 7.11 8.38
N GLU A 49 -9.41 7.95 8.80
CA GLU A 49 -9.16 9.23 8.14
C GLU A 49 -8.71 9.03 6.69
N PHE A 50 -7.76 8.11 6.46
CA PHE A 50 -7.30 7.83 5.11
C PHE A 50 -8.42 7.27 4.24
N LEU A 51 -9.20 6.31 4.77
CA LEU A 51 -10.27 5.69 4.00
C LEU A 51 -11.31 6.71 3.56
N ALA A 52 -11.67 7.66 4.43
CA ALA A 52 -12.60 8.74 4.09
C ALA A 52 -12.01 9.67 3.04
N PHE A 53 -10.74 10.04 3.19
CA PHE A 53 -10.03 10.88 2.23
C PHE A 53 -9.98 10.21 0.85
N SER A 54 -9.59 8.94 0.82
CA SER A 54 -9.46 8.18 -0.43
C SER A 54 -10.80 8.07 -1.16
N LYS A 55 -11.87 7.83 -0.43
CA LYS A 55 -13.20 7.75 -1.00
C LYS A 55 -13.60 9.07 -1.67
N LYS A 56 -13.34 10.19 -1.00
CA LYS A 56 -13.63 11.52 -1.56
C LYS A 56 -12.84 11.80 -2.83
N ARG A 57 -11.64 11.25 -2.93
CA ARG A 57 -10.77 11.45 -4.10
C ARG A 57 -11.01 10.44 -5.21
N GLY A 58 -12.08 9.65 -5.09
CA GLY A 58 -12.48 8.73 -6.15
C GLY A 58 -11.91 7.33 -6.05
N ASN A 59 -11.22 7.00 -4.97
CA ASN A 59 -10.68 5.67 -4.74
C ASN A 59 -11.31 5.06 -3.48
N ASP A 60 -12.53 4.54 -3.63
CA ASP A 60 -13.29 3.99 -2.52
C ASP A 60 -12.77 2.59 -2.17
N LEU A 61 -12.09 2.46 -1.05
CA LEU A 61 -11.54 1.20 -0.56
C LEU A 61 -12.40 0.58 0.54
N SER A 62 -13.45 1.28 0.98
CA SER A 62 -14.28 0.85 2.11
C SER A 62 -15.50 0.05 1.71
N THR A 63 -16.04 0.29 0.52
CA THR A 63 -17.26 -0.37 0.06
C THR A 63 -16.95 -1.77 -0.44
N PRO A 64 -17.63 -2.81 0.07
CA PRO A 64 -17.44 -4.17 -0.44
C PRO A 64 -17.76 -4.27 -1.93
N ARG A 65 -16.98 -5.07 -2.64
CA ARG A 65 -17.19 -5.39 -4.05
C ARG A 65 -17.17 -6.91 -4.21
N PRO A 66 -18.30 -7.57 -3.89
CA PRO A 66 -18.37 -9.04 -3.92
C PRO A 66 -18.01 -9.63 -5.29
N GLU A 67 -18.31 -8.91 -6.37
CA GLU A 67 -18.01 -9.34 -7.73
C GLU A 67 -16.50 -9.50 -7.98
N PHE A 68 -15.67 -8.85 -7.15
CA PHE A 68 -14.22 -8.96 -7.22
C PHE A 68 -13.63 -9.69 -6.02
N GLY A 69 -14.49 -10.28 -5.17
CA GLY A 69 -14.03 -10.95 -3.96
C GLY A 69 -13.44 -9.99 -2.94
N PHE A 70 -13.82 -8.71 -2.98
CA PHE A 70 -13.27 -7.67 -2.12
C PHE A 70 -14.29 -7.33 -1.02
N ALA A 71 -13.89 -7.51 0.24
CA ALA A 71 -14.79 -7.31 1.38
C ALA A 71 -14.85 -5.85 1.87
N GLY A 72 -14.05 -4.96 1.30
CA GLY A 72 -13.90 -3.59 1.79
C GLY A 72 -12.89 -3.54 2.93
N LEU A 73 -12.12 -2.45 3.00
CA LEU A 73 -11.13 -2.27 4.05
C LEU A 73 -11.75 -1.60 5.27
N ARG A 74 -11.23 -1.98 6.45
CA ARG A 74 -11.58 -1.35 7.72
C ARG A 74 -10.32 -0.75 8.33
N PRO A 75 -10.45 0.24 9.22
CA PRO A 75 -9.27 0.77 9.91
C PRO A 75 -8.47 -0.35 10.57
N GLY A 76 -7.16 -0.33 10.38
CA GLY A 76 -6.27 -1.36 10.88
C GLY A 76 -5.89 -2.42 9.88
N ASP A 77 -6.63 -2.55 8.79
CA ASP A 77 -6.29 -3.51 7.73
C ASP A 77 -5.00 -3.08 7.03
N ARG A 78 -4.24 -4.08 6.56
CA ARG A 78 -3.02 -3.83 5.80
C ARG A 78 -3.33 -4.02 4.32
N TRP A 79 -2.76 -3.15 3.51
CA TRP A 79 -3.11 -3.11 2.09
C TRP A 79 -1.95 -2.59 1.25
N CYS A 80 -1.75 -3.20 0.09
CA CYS A 80 -0.81 -2.71 -0.93
C CYS A 80 -1.48 -1.57 -1.69
N LEU A 81 -1.14 -0.34 -1.33
CA LEU A 81 -1.78 0.85 -1.86
C LEU A 81 -1.04 1.35 -3.10
N CYS A 82 -1.79 1.89 -4.05
CA CYS A 82 -1.24 2.60 -5.19
C CYS A 82 -0.30 3.71 -4.69
N ALA A 83 0.93 3.75 -5.20
CA ALA A 83 1.93 4.71 -4.72
C ALA A 83 1.50 6.16 -4.91
N ALA A 84 0.87 6.48 -6.05
CA ALA A 84 0.39 7.85 -6.31
C ALA A 84 -0.75 8.22 -5.34
N ARG A 85 -1.60 7.26 -4.97
CA ARG A 85 -2.68 7.51 -4.00
C ARG A 85 -2.12 7.76 -2.61
N TRP A 86 -1.06 7.05 -2.24
CA TRP A 86 -0.39 7.31 -0.97
C TRP A 86 0.23 8.71 -0.95
N LYS A 87 0.91 9.09 -2.04
CA LYS A 87 1.54 10.41 -2.16
C LYS A 87 0.49 11.53 -2.08
N GLU A 88 -0.66 11.34 -2.75
CA GLU A 88 -1.77 12.29 -2.71
C GLU A 88 -2.24 12.50 -1.26
N ALA A 89 -2.40 11.41 -0.51
CA ALA A 89 -2.82 11.48 0.88
C ALA A 89 -1.73 12.12 1.75
N TYR A 90 -0.45 11.80 1.47
CA TYR A 90 0.67 12.38 2.19
C TYR A 90 0.68 13.91 2.04
N ASP A 91 0.51 14.39 0.81
CA ASP A 91 0.51 15.83 0.53
C ASP A 91 -0.67 16.54 1.21
N ALA A 92 -1.76 15.82 1.47
CA ALA A 92 -2.94 16.36 2.14
C ALA A 92 -2.95 16.13 3.66
N GLY A 93 -1.91 15.50 4.21
CA GLY A 93 -1.83 15.24 5.64
C GLY A 93 -2.69 14.11 6.14
N ALA A 94 -3.12 13.20 5.23
CA ALA A 94 -4.03 12.09 5.55
C ALA A 94 -3.44 10.71 5.23
N ALA A 95 -2.12 10.61 5.02
CA ALA A 95 -1.49 9.35 4.64
C ALA A 95 -1.52 8.34 5.78
N PRO A 96 -1.81 7.05 5.47
CA PRO A 96 -1.73 6.01 6.48
C PRO A 96 -0.27 5.64 6.76
N LYS A 97 -0.05 4.96 7.89
CA LYS A 97 1.27 4.46 8.24
C LYS A 97 1.70 3.36 7.28
N VAL A 98 3.01 3.17 7.14
CA VAL A 98 3.57 2.20 6.21
C VAL A 98 4.45 1.18 6.91
N PHE A 99 4.56 -0.01 6.29
CA PHE A 99 5.52 -1.04 6.67
C PHE A 99 6.58 -1.07 5.58
N LEU A 100 7.77 -0.58 5.90
CA LEU A 100 8.84 -0.45 4.90
C LEU A 100 9.29 -1.80 4.37
N ALA A 101 9.35 -2.82 5.22
CA ALA A 101 9.77 -4.16 4.79
C ALA A 101 8.80 -4.77 3.78
N GLY A 102 7.54 -4.33 3.79
CA GLY A 102 6.51 -4.80 2.84
C GLY A 102 6.27 -3.85 1.68
N THR A 103 7.01 -2.74 1.61
CA THR A 103 6.87 -1.75 0.55
C THR A 103 7.95 -1.98 -0.51
N HIS A 104 7.50 -2.20 -1.75
CA HIS A 104 8.39 -2.50 -2.87
C HIS A 104 9.24 -1.27 -3.23
N GLU A 105 10.49 -1.50 -3.62
CA GLU A 105 11.40 -0.41 -3.98
C GLU A 105 10.88 0.46 -5.13
N ALA A 106 10.01 -0.09 -5.99
CA ALA A 106 9.42 0.67 -7.09
C ALA A 106 8.57 1.85 -6.61
N ALA A 107 8.11 1.85 -5.35
CA ALA A 107 7.39 2.98 -4.77
C ALA A 107 8.23 4.26 -4.80
N LEU A 108 9.56 4.12 -4.76
CA LEU A 108 10.47 5.28 -4.75
C LEU A 108 10.44 6.07 -6.06
N LYS A 109 9.85 5.52 -7.12
CA LYS A 109 9.64 6.26 -8.37
C LYS A 109 8.57 7.35 -8.22
N PHE A 110 7.69 7.21 -7.24
CA PHE A 110 6.54 8.11 -7.03
C PHE A 110 6.62 8.87 -5.72
N VAL A 111 7.32 8.32 -4.73
CA VAL A 111 7.31 8.84 -3.35
C VAL A 111 8.73 8.98 -2.85
N PRO A 112 9.11 10.15 -2.31
CA PRO A 112 10.44 10.29 -1.69
C PRO A 112 10.60 9.32 -0.52
N ARG A 113 11.79 8.76 -0.36
CA ARG A 113 12.10 7.85 0.73
C ARG A 113 11.77 8.46 2.10
N GLU A 114 12.14 9.73 2.32
CA GLU A 114 11.92 10.40 3.59
C GLU A 114 10.45 10.50 3.97
N ALA A 115 9.55 10.58 2.98
CA ALA A 115 8.11 10.60 3.26
C ALA A 115 7.63 9.26 3.81
N LEU A 116 8.12 8.16 3.24
CA LEU A 116 7.81 6.82 3.72
C LEU A 116 8.38 6.58 5.11
N VAL A 117 9.63 6.99 5.33
CA VAL A 117 10.30 6.83 6.62
C VAL A 117 9.54 7.58 7.73
N ALA A 118 9.05 8.80 7.42
CA ALA A 118 8.31 9.60 8.39
C ALA A 118 7.02 8.93 8.84
N HIS A 119 6.47 8.00 8.04
CA HIS A 119 5.22 7.29 8.36
C HIS A 119 5.44 5.82 8.68
N ALA A 120 6.70 5.39 8.85
CA ALA A 120 7.01 3.98 9.04
C ALA A 120 6.62 3.48 10.43
N ILE A 121 6.02 2.29 10.47
CA ILE A 121 5.71 1.61 11.72
C ILE A 121 6.87 0.71 12.13
N ASP A 122 7.54 0.09 11.17
CA ASP A 122 8.56 -0.94 11.39
C ASP A 122 9.99 -0.40 11.35
N LEU A 123 10.16 0.88 11.65
CA LEU A 123 11.47 1.50 11.74
C LEU A 123 11.69 1.99 13.17
N ASN A 124 12.77 1.51 13.79
CA ASN A 124 13.13 1.91 15.16
C ASN A 124 14.12 3.05 15.14
#